data_4e7402dfd11f90dc7fcd6baeb90e884a
#
_entry.id   4e7402dfd11f90dc7fcd6baeb90e884a
#
_cell.length_a   1.000
_cell.length_b   1.000
_cell.length_c   1.000
_cell.angle_alpha   90.00
_cell.angle_beta   90.00
_cell.angle_gamma   90.00
#
_symmetry.space_group_name_H-M   'P 1'
#
loop_
_entity.id
_entity.type
_entity.pdbx_description
1 polymer ?
#
loop_
_entity_poly.entity_id
_entity_poly.type
_entity_poly.pdbx_seq_one_letter_code
_entity_poly.pdbx_strand_id
1 'polypeptide(L)'
;MGDAVIVEHLQTNHEGVLIDALNAKAHDPLYVGVILNAGAWTHTSLAVADAVAAMDAPVVEVHISNVHAREDVRRNSLIAPVCRGVITGFGIHSYVLAADYLMTLADK
;
A
#
# COMPACT_ATOMS: atom_id res chain seq x y z
N MET A 1 5.73 7.41 -22.26
CA MET A 1 6.66 6.84 -21.29
C MET A 1 7.41 5.68 -21.93
N GLY A 2 8.69 5.69 -21.89
CA GLY A 2 9.49 4.60 -22.41
C GLY A 2 10.46 4.05 -21.39
N ASP A 3 10.44 4.64 -20.22
CA ASP A 3 11.42 4.31 -19.21
C ASP A 3 11.02 3.12 -18.38
N ALA A 4 12.01 2.33 -18.01
CA ALA A 4 11.79 1.20 -17.12
C ALA A 4 11.47 1.71 -15.71
N VAL A 5 10.60 0.99 -15.02
CA VAL A 5 10.30 1.22 -13.62
C VAL A 5 10.99 0.14 -12.80
N ILE A 6 11.67 0.58 -11.74
CA ILE A 6 12.30 -0.35 -10.81
C ILE A 6 11.31 -0.63 -9.69
N VAL A 7 11.06 -1.90 -9.42
CA VAL A 7 10.20 -2.34 -8.33
C VAL A 7 11.08 -2.82 -7.18
N GLU A 8 10.93 -2.16 -6.04
CA GLU A 8 11.54 -2.63 -4.81
C GLU A 8 10.50 -3.41 -4.01
N HIS A 9 10.92 -4.47 -3.39
CA HIS A 9 10.03 -5.35 -2.66
C HIS A 9 10.50 -5.52 -1.22
N LEU A 10 9.56 -5.41 -0.28
CA LEU A 10 9.79 -5.67 1.14
C LEU A 10 8.69 -6.58 1.64
N GLN A 11 9.08 -7.63 2.35
CA GLN A 11 8.16 -8.48 3.08
C GLN A 11 8.71 -8.66 4.49
N THR A 12 7.85 -8.43 5.51
CA THR A 12 8.28 -8.51 6.89
C THR A 12 7.11 -8.89 7.80
N ASN A 13 7.43 -9.58 8.88
CA ASN A 13 6.49 -9.88 9.97
C ASN A 13 6.63 -8.88 11.13
N HIS A 14 7.47 -7.86 10.97
CA HIS A 14 7.74 -6.88 12.02
C HIS A 14 7.18 -5.53 11.63
N GLU A 15 6.18 -5.06 12.38
CA GLU A 15 5.50 -3.80 12.11
C GLU A 15 6.49 -2.63 12.07
N GLY A 16 7.46 -2.60 13.00
CA GLY A 16 8.47 -1.54 13.04
C GLY A 16 9.35 -1.48 11.80
N VAL A 17 9.65 -2.63 11.20
CA VAL A 17 10.43 -2.68 9.95
C VAL A 17 9.65 -2.03 8.82
N LEU A 18 8.35 -2.29 8.72
CA LEU A 18 7.50 -1.67 7.72
C LEU A 18 7.45 -0.15 7.92
N ILE A 19 7.22 0.29 9.15
CA ILE A 19 7.12 1.72 9.48
C ILE A 19 8.44 2.42 9.15
N ASP A 20 9.57 1.84 9.51
CA ASP A 20 10.88 2.41 9.21
C ASP A 20 11.12 2.51 7.70
N ALA A 21 10.71 1.50 6.95
CA ALA A 21 10.83 1.51 5.49
C ALA A 21 10.01 2.62 4.85
N LEU A 22 8.77 2.81 5.32
CA LEU A 22 7.91 3.89 4.82
C LEU A 22 8.50 5.24 5.18
N ASN A 23 8.93 5.42 6.43
CA ASN A 23 9.51 6.69 6.87
C ASN A 23 10.77 7.06 6.10
N ALA A 24 11.61 6.09 5.78
CA ALA A 24 12.84 6.32 5.03
C ALA A 24 12.59 6.84 3.61
N LYS A 25 11.40 6.53 3.05
CA LYS A 25 11.06 6.85 1.66
C LYS A 25 9.99 7.95 1.56
N ALA A 26 9.54 8.48 2.71
CA ALA A 26 8.36 9.34 2.76
C ALA A 26 8.46 10.57 1.86
N HIS A 27 9.64 11.13 1.70
CA HIS A 27 9.86 12.36 0.93
C HIS A 27 10.81 12.17 -0.25
N ASP A 28 11.06 10.92 -0.65
CA ASP A 28 11.96 10.62 -1.76
C ASP A 28 11.20 10.77 -3.09
N PRO A 29 11.59 11.76 -3.94
CA PRO A 29 10.87 12.01 -5.19
C PRO A 29 11.04 10.92 -6.24
N LEU A 30 11.95 9.97 -6.04
CA LEU A 30 12.12 8.86 -6.97
C LEU A 30 11.00 7.83 -6.89
N TYR A 31 10.25 7.81 -5.78
CA TYR A 31 9.15 6.87 -5.63
C TYR A 31 7.89 7.43 -6.28
N VAL A 32 7.37 6.71 -7.26
CA VAL A 32 6.13 7.11 -7.96
C VAL A 32 4.89 6.59 -7.25
N GLY A 33 5.05 5.61 -6.39
CA GLY A 33 3.93 5.05 -5.62
C GLY A 33 4.36 3.89 -4.76
N VAL A 34 3.46 3.49 -3.89
CA VAL A 34 3.65 2.35 -2.99
C VAL A 34 2.42 1.46 -3.07
N ILE A 35 2.64 0.16 -3.19
CA ILE A 35 1.59 -0.84 -3.09
C ILE A 35 1.78 -1.52 -1.74
N LEU A 36 0.77 -1.39 -0.87
CA LEU A 36 0.88 -1.83 0.51
C LEU A 36 -0.17 -2.90 0.82
N ASN A 37 0.31 -4.09 1.12
CA ASN A 37 -0.51 -5.12 1.75
C ASN A 37 -0.06 -5.23 3.21
N ALA A 38 -0.75 -4.55 4.09
CA ALA A 38 -0.42 -4.52 5.50
C ALA A 38 -0.99 -5.71 6.28
N GLY A 39 -1.78 -6.56 5.61
CA GLY A 39 -2.36 -7.73 6.27
C GLY A 39 -3.20 -7.32 7.47
N ALA A 40 -3.00 -7.99 8.60
CA ALA A 40 -3.76 -7.69 9.82
C ALA A 40 -3.48 -6.30 10.38
N TRP A 41 -2.32 -5.71 10.12
CA TRP A 41 -2.01 -4.35 10.58
C TRP A 41 -2.96 -3.31 9.99
N THR A 42 -3.57 -3.60 8.86
CA THR A 42 -4.61 -2.77 8.24
C THR A 42 -5.71 -2.41 9.24
N HIS A 43 -6.03 -3.36 10.13
CA HIS A 43 -7.18 -3.25 11.03
C HIS A 43 -6.79 -2.87 12.46
N THR A 44 -5.49 -2.82 12.78
CA THR A 44 -5.02 -2.68 14.16
C THR A 44 -3.98 -1.59 14.35
N SER A 45 -3.28 -1.14 13.30
CA SER A 45 -2.11 -0.31 13.48
C SER A 45 -2.37 1.15 13.08
N LEU A 46 -2.53 2.00 14.08
CA LEU A 46 -2.52 3.45 13.86
C LEU A 46 -1.12 3.92 13.44
N ALA A 47 -0.07 3.24 13.91
CA ALA A 47 1.30 3.61 13.58
C ALA A 47 1.59 3.42 12.09
N VAL A 48 1.09 2.34 11.48
CA VAL A 48 1.20 2.15 10.04
C VAL A 48 0.38 3.20 9.29
N ALA A 49 -0.83 3.50 9.77
CA ALA A 49 -1.66 4.55 9.16
C ALA A 49 -0.95 5.90 9.18
N ASP A 50 -0.29 6.25 10.27
CA ASP A 50 0.45 7.50 10.38
C ASP A 50 1.63 7.53 9.40
N ALA A 51 2.35 6.42 9.25
CA ALA A 51 3.47 6.33 8.32
C ALA A 51 2.98 6.48 6.87
N VAL A 52 1.83 5.89 6.52
CA VAL A 52 1.23 6.05 5.19
C VAL A 52 0.83 7.50 4.95
N ALA A 53 0.21 8.14 5.94
CA ALA A 53 -0.22 9.53 5.83
C ALA A 53 0.95 10.48 5.57
N ALA A 54 2.15 10.14 6.05
CA ALA A 54 3.35 10.95 5.87
C ALA A 54 4.00 10.79 4.50
N MET A 55 3.58 9.81 3.69
CA MET A 55 4.16 9.57 2.36
C MET A 55 3.75 10.65 1.37
N ASP A 56 4.72 11.20 0.64
CA ASP A 56 4.44 12.12 -0.48
C ASP A 56 3.90 11.34 -1.68
N ALA A 57 4.45 10.15 -1.94
CA ALA A 57 3.99 9.31 -3.03
C ALA A 57 2.63 8.69 -2.70
N PRO A 58 1.77 8.47 -3.71
CA PRO A 58 0.48 7.82 -3.47
C PRO A 58 0.67 6.37 -3.01
N VAL A 59 -0.14 5.96 -2.04
CA VAL A 59 -0.14 4.59 -1.52
C VAL A 59 -1.47 3.94 -1.88
N VAL A 60 -1.42 2.75 -2.44
CA VAL A 60 -2.60 1.95 -2.74
C VAL A 60 -2.62 0.75 -1.79
N GLU A 61 -3.70 0.64 -1.03
CA GLU A 61 -3.92 -0.51 -0.15
C GLU A 61 -4.37 -1.70 -0.99
N VAL A 62 -3.76 -2.86 -0.76
CA VAL A 62 -4.08 -4.08 -1.50
C VAL A 62 -4.31 -5.23 -0.53
N HIS A 63 -5.34 -6.01 -0.79
CA HIS A 63 -5.61 -7.27 -0.12
C HIS A 63 -5.87 -8.35 -1.17
N ILE A 64 -5.21 -9.49 -1.05
CA ILE A 64 -5.37 -10.57 -2.04
C ILE A 64 -6.67 -11.34 -1.84
N SER A 65 -7.19 -11.39 -0.62
CA SER A 65 -8.50 -12.00 -0.34
C SER A 65 -9.58 -10.93 -0.25
N ASN A 66 -10.83 -11.34 -0.44
CA ASN A 66 -11.95 -10.45 -0.24
C ASN A 66 -12.20 -10.26 1.26
N VAL A 67 -11.76 -9.13 1.80
CA VAL A 67 -11.86 -8.83 3.24
C VAL A 67 -13.31 -8.77 3.71
N HIS A 68 -14.25 -8.45 2.81
CA HIS A 68 -15.66 -8.38 3.16
C HIS A 68 -16.32 -9.77 3.32
N ALA A 69 -15.64 -10.82 2.87
CA ALA A 69 -16.09 -12.19 3.04
C ALA A 69 -15.49 -12.86 4.29
N ARG A 70 -14.71 -12.11 5.07
CA ARG A 70 -14.02 -12.60 6.28
C ARG A 70 -14.69 -12.05 7.53
N GLU A 71 -14.02 -12.16 8.69
CA GLU A 71 -14.56 -11.66 9.96
C GLU A 71 -14.85 -10.17 9.90
N ASP A 72 -15.83 -9.70 10.67
CA ASP A 72 -16.25 -8.30 10.65
C ASP A 72 -15.09 -7.33 10.92
N VAL A 73 -14.13 -7.69 11.78
CA VAL A 73 -12.99 -6.84 12.10
C VAL A 73 -12.17 -6.50 10.83
N ARG A 74 -12.19 -7.37 9.81
CA ARG A 74 -11.44 -7.18 8.58
C ARG A 74 -12.12 -6.24 7.59
N ARG A 75 -13.35 -5.80 7.89
CA ARG A 75 -14.08 -4.86 7.03
C ARG A 75 -13.67 -3.41 7.26
N ASN A 76 -13.09 -3.11 8.44
CA ASN A 76 -12.65 -1.77 8.78
C ASN A 76 -11.15 -1.64 8.56
N SER A 77 -10.76 -0.73 7.68
CA SER A 77 -9.36 -0.42 7.45
C SER A 77 -9.00 0.90 8.13
N LEU A 78 -7.96 0.88 8.96
CA LEU A 78 -7.40 2.09 9.54
C LEU A 78 -6.54 2.86 8.53
N ILE A 79 -6.04 2.18 7.49
CA ILE A 79 -5.15 2.81 6.51
C ILE A 79 -5.89 3.30 5.27
N ALA A 80 -7.07 2.77 4.97
CA ALA A 80 -7.83 3.18 3.77
C ALA A 80 -8.04 4.70 3.68
N PRO A 81 -8.38 5.41 4.77
CA PRO A 81 -8.57 6.86 4.69
C PRO A 81 -7.33 7.66 4.29
N VAL A 82 -6.13 7.11 4.49
CA VAL A 82 -4.87 7.78 4.16
C VAL A 82 -4.22 7.23 2.89
N CYS A 83 -4.83 6.21 2.28
CA CYS A 83 -4.40 5.67 0.98
C CYS A 83 -5.13 6.38 -0.16
N ARG A 84 -4.54 6.30 -1.35
CA ARG A 84 -5.16 6.82 -2.56
C ARG A 84 -6.40 6.00 -2.93
N GLY A 85 -6.37 4.69 -2.70
CA GLY A 85 -7.47 3.79 -2.97
C GLY A 85 -7.20 2.40 -2.41
N VAL A 86 -8.17 1.52 -2.59
CA VAL A 86 -8.12 0.16 -2.06
C VAL A 86 -8.51 -0.83 -3.16
N ILE A 87 -7.73 -1.89 -3.30
CA ILE A 87 -8.04 -3.01 -4.19
C ILE A 87 -8.05 -4.28 -3.34
N THR A 88 -9.13 -5.03 -3.43
CA THR A 88 -9.30 -6.21 -2.59
C THR A 88 -9.97 -7.34 -3.35
N GLY A 89 -9.54 -8.57 -3.10
CA GLY A 89 -10.29 -9.76 -3.51
C GLY A 89 -9.90 -10.40 -4.83
N PHE A 90 -8.88 -9.90 -5.53
CA PHE A 90 -8.50 -10.42 -6.85
C PHE A 90 -7.22 -11.27 -6.82
N GLY A 91 -6.88 -11.82 -5.65
CA GLY A 91 -5.67 -12.62 -5.50
C GLY A 91 -4.43 -11.80 -5.82
N ILE A 92 -3.41 -12.45 -6.35
CA ILE A 92 -2.15 -11.80 -6.70
C ILE A 92 -2.35 -10.73 -7.78
N HIS A 93 -3.38 -10.88 -8.63
CA HIS A 93 -3.68 -9.88 -9.66
C HIS A 93 -4.01 -8.50 -9.07
N SER A 94 -4.39 -8.44 -7.79
CA SER A 94 -4.60 -7.17 -7.10
C SER A 94 -3.38 -6.26 -7.17
N TYR A 95 -2.17 -6.83 -7.09
CA TYR A 95 -0.92 -6.06 -7.21
C TYR A 95 -0.74 -5.47 -8.60
N VAL A 96 -1.11 -6.23 -9.63
CA VAL A 96 -1.03 -5.77 -11.02
C VAL A 96 -1.97 -4.59 -11.25
N LEU A 97 -3.18 -4.68 -10.73
CA LEU A 97 -4.16 -3.60 -10.84
C LEU A 97 -3.66 -2.32 -10.15
N ALA A 98 -3.05 -2.47 -8.97
CA ALA A 98 -2.48 -1.33 -8.26
C ALA A 98 -1.33 -0.70 -9.03
N ALA A 99 -0.44 -1.53 -9.57
CA ALA A 99 0.69 -1.05 -10.37
C ALA A 99 0.21 -0.30 -11.61
N ASP A 100 -0.77 -0.83 -12.32
CA ASP A 100 -1.34 -0.19 -13.50
C ASP A 100 -1.89 1.20 -13.15
N TYR A 101 -2.62 1.30 -12.04
CA TYR A 101 -3.14 2.59 -11.59
C TYR A 101 -2.02 3.58 -11.31
N LEU A 102 -1.02 3.16 -10.54
CA LEU A 102 0.09 4.05 -10.16
C LEU A 102 0.88 4.53 -11.39
N MET A 103 1.03 3.68 -12.40
CA MET A 103 1.69 4.06 -13.63
C MET A 103 0.92 5.16 -14.39
N THR A 104 -0.40 5.19 -14.28
CA THR A 104 -1.18 6.28 -14.89
C THR A 104 -0.85 7.62 -14.25
N LEU A 105 -0.55 7.64 -12.95
CA LEU A 105 -0.17 8.85 -12.25
C LEU A 105 1.26 9.28 -12.61
N ALA A 106 2.16 8.32 -12.78
CA ALA A 106 3.55 8.60 -13.11
C ALA A 106 3.72 9.24 -14.50
N ASP A 107 2.79 8.97 -15.41
CA ASP A 107 2.81 9.52 -16.76
C ASP A 107 2.34 10.97 -16.86
N LYS A 108 1.87 11.52 -15.75
CA LYS A 108 1.45 12.93 -15.66
C LYS A 108 2.56 13.83 -15.06
#